data_5c5195419aee8c63a06b3386a5d12279
#
_entry.id   5c5195419aee8c63a06b3386a5d12279
#
_cell.length_a   1.000
_cell.length_b   1.000
_cell.length_c   1.000
_cell.angle_alpha   90.00
_cell.angle_beta   90.00
_cell.angle_gamma   90.00
#
_symmetry.space_group_name_H-M   'P 1'
#
loop_
_entity.id
_entity.type
_entity.pdbx_description
1 polymer ?
#
loop_
_entity_poly.entity_id
_entity_poly.type
_entity_poly.pdbx_seq_one_letter_code
_entity_poly.pdbx_strand_id
1 'polypeptide(L)'
;MTSSRAVLSRRRFLSASTCLIATPSLAAAGSELRFENSYGETVLPGPAKRVVSLGYNTQDALLALGVVPVGIRYWYGDYPYGVWPWAQDLLGTAQPTMMTGEVSIETVASLMPDLIVASGSGISGDEYALLSQIAPVLMQDPAHSTYGSPWDVELRRIARATGTEDKAERLIAELRSRFTAFREAHPDWLGRSAVCAWHDGGQTGAFMGGDTRARFLAELGFRSPERLTEMQLIDGFYTSLSPEDLSPIDADLLVWISSEERAADIAGLAMRRTLRAYSEGREVFCNELLAGALSFGSVLSMPFALDRLEPEIAAALDGDPETVVPTAVAAGLYQ
;
A
#
# COMPACT_ATOMS: atom_id res chain seq x y z
N MET A 1 9.89 3.03 105.48
CA MET A 1 10.69 4.15 105.10
C MET A 1 11.96 3.67 104.46
N THR A 2 11.99 3.51 103.18
CA THR A 2 13.24 3.49 102.40
C THR A 2 12.86 3.50 100.91
N SER A 3 13.18 4.57 100.33
CA SER A 3 13.01 4.86 98.92
C SER A 3 14.01 4.06 98.08
N SER A 4 13.54 3.29 97.11
CA SER A 4 14.42 2.63 96.15
C SER A 4 14.21 3.24 94.76
N ARG A 5 15.22 4.02 94.34
CA ARG A 5 15.31 4.59 93.05
C ARG A 5 15.74 3.52 92.00
N ALA A 6 14.87 3.24 91.05
CA ALA A 6 15.24 2.37 89.91
C ALA A 6 16.03 3.21 88.88
N VAL A 7 17.28 2.77 88.65
CA VAL A 7 18.17 3.30 87.61
C VAL A 7 17.75 2.74 86.24
N LEU A 8 17.22 3.55 85.34
CA LEU A 8 16.95 3.13 84.00
C LEU A 8 18.23 3.09 83.12
N SER A 9 18.60 1.91 82.76
CA SER A 9 19.76 1.61 81.88
C SER A 9 19.53 2.07 80.45
N ARG A 10 20.47 2.90 79.92
CA ARG A 10 20.52 3.48 78.56
C ARG A 10 20.93 2.49 77.46
N ARG A 11 20.53 1.21 77.47
CA ARG A 11 20.95 0.22 76.48
C ARG A 11 19.78 -0.62 76.02
N ARG A 12 18.85 -0.06 75.25
CA ARG A 12 17.93 -0.79 74.33
C ARG A 12 17.13 0.18 73.50
N PHE A 13 17.81 0.90 72.62
CA PHE A 13 17.18 1.55 71.46
C PHE A 13 17.96 1.11 70.20
N LEU A 14 17.84 -0.17 69.84
CA LEU A 14 18.16 -0.65 68.52
C LEU A 14 16.88 -0.55 67.75
N SER A 15 16.69 0.59 67.08
CA SER A 15 15.67 0.79 66.07
C SER A 15 15.97 -0.17 64.88
N ALA A 16 15.12 -1.12 64.64
CA ALA A 16 15.10 -1.90 63.42
C ALA A 16 14.66 -0.98 62.28
N SER A 17 15.60 -0.35 61.55
CA SER A 17 15.37 0.26 60.27
C SER A 17 15.11 -0.83 59.24
N THR A 18 13.84 -1.09 58.98
CA THR A 18 13.41 -1.93 57.85
C THR A 18 13.70 -1.14 56.56
N CYS A 19 14.84 -1.41 55.93
CA CYS A 19 15.09 -0.96 54.55
C CYS A 19 14.04 -1.66 53.68
N LEU A 20 13.01 -0.90 53.25
CA LEU A 20 12.23 -1.26 52.05
C LEU A 20 13.19 -1.22 50.88
N ILE A 21 13.70 -2.35 50.47
CA ILE A 21 14.33 -2.51 49.16
C ILE A 21 13.19 -2.41 48.16
N ALA A 22 13.01 -1.22 47.58
CA ALA A 22 12.19 -1.04 46.37
C ALA A 22 12.84 -1.91 45.29
N THR A 23 12.30 -3.08 45.04
CA THR A 23 12.63 -3.88 43.86
C THR A 23 12.20 -3.03 42.66
N PRO A 24 13.12 -2.66 41.73
CA PRO A 24 12.69 -2.08 40.50
C PRO A 24 11.72 -3.09 39.86
N SER A 25 10.48 -2.67 39.64
CA SER A 25 9.55 -3.40 38.80
C SER A 25 10.25 -3.55 37.44
N LEU A 26 10.69 -4.78 37.13
CA LEU A 26 11.01 -5.10 35.75
C LEU A 26 9.71 -4.86 34.98
N ALA A 27 9.61 -3.67 34.34
CA ALA A 27 8.69 -3.49 33.24
C ALA A 27 8.95 -4.67 32.31
N ALA A 28 7.94 -5.47 32.05
CA ALA A 28 8.04 -6.58 31.10
C ALA A 28 8.62 -5.98 29.83
N ALA A 29 9.88 -6.28 29.53
CA ALA A 29 10.49 -5.93 28.27
C ALA A 29 9.64 -6.66 27.23
N GLY A 30 8.78 -5.93 26.53
CA GLY A 30 8.08 -6.43 25.37
C GLY A 30 9.15 -7.05 24.47
N SER A 31 8.88 -8.22 23.91
CA SER A 31 9.83 -8.85 22.99
C SER A 31 10.12 -7.89 21.86
N GLU A 32 11.40 -7.57 21.63
CA GLU A 32 11.82 -6.75 20.48
C GLU A 32 11.23 -7.30 19.19
N LEU A 33 10.72 -6.42 18.35
CA LEU A 33 10.23 -6.77 17.02
C LEU A 33 11.36 -6.54 16.02
N ARG A 34 11.70 -7.57 15.26
CA ARG A 34 12.80 -7.55 14.29
C ARG A 34 12.28 -7.74 12.88
N PHE A 35 12.76 -6.92 11.95
CA PHE A 35 12.35 -6.90 10.56
C PHE A 35 13.58 -6.82 9.66
N GLU A 36 13.82 -7.86 8.87
CA GLU A 36 14.84 -7.83 7.84
C GLU A 36 14.41 -6.93 6.67
N ASN A 37 15.36 -6.27 6.04
CA ASN A 37 15.18 -5.44 4.85
C ASN A 37 16.48 -5.35 4.04
N SER A 38 16.43 -4.73 2.86
CA SER A 38 17.60 -4.64 1.95
C SER A 38 18.77 -3.82 2.51
N TYR A 39 18.56 -3.06 3.57
CA TYR A 39 19.60 -2.26 4.23
C TYR A 39 20.07 -2.84 5.57
N GLY A 40 19.56 -4.02 5.95
CA GLY A 40 19.89 -4.70 7.19
C GLY A 40 18.66 -5.07 8.02
N GLU A 41 18.78 -4.94 9.34
CA GLU A 41 17.69 -5.27 10.27
C GLU A 41 17.17 -4.00 10.96
N THR A 42 15.85 -3.87 11.00
CA THR A 42 15.14 -2.87 11.81
C THR A 42 14.65 -3.50 13.09
N VAL A 43 14.96 -2.90 14.23
CA VAL A 43 14.57 -3.38 15.56
C VAL A 43 13.70 -2.33 16.25
N LEU A 44 12.49 -2.73 16.66
CA LEU A 44 11.60 -1.92 17.48
C LEU A 44 11.54 -2.48 18.90
N PRO A 45 11.55 -1.63 19.94
CA PRO A 45 11.44 -2.08 21.33
C PRO A 45 10.04 -2.60 21.69
N GLY A 46 9.07 -2.40 20.80
CA GLY A 46 7.67 -2.80 20.93
C GLY A 46 6.80 -2.15 19.88
N PRO A 47 5.48 -2.36 19.89
CA PRO A 47 4.56 -1.79 18.91
C PRO A 47 4.58 -0.27 18.89
N ALA A 48 4.76 0.29 17.69
CA ALA A 48 4.82 1.73 17.45
C ALA A 48 3.45 2.41 17.58
N LYS A 49 3.46 3.69 17.95
CA LYS A 49 2.25 4.51 18.14
C LYS A 49 2.28 5.83 17.37
N ARG A 50 3.47 6.35 17.10
CA ARG A 50 3.65 7.64 16.44
C ARG A 50 4.40 7.43 15.12
N VAL A 51 3.63 7.20 14.07
CA VAL A 51 4.14 6.69 12.80
C VAL A 51 4.20 7.79 11.74
N VAL A 52 5.31 7.86 11.01
CA VAL A 52 5.45 8.62 9.75
C VAL A 52 5.35 7.64 8.59
N SER A 53 4.50 7.95 7.61
CA SER A 53 4.30 7.19 6.38
C SER A 53 5.08 7.85 5.23
N LEU A 54 6.15 7.21 4.76
CA LEU A 54 6.97 7.67 3.63
C LEU A 54 6.77 6.84 2.37
N GLY A 55 6.25 5.64 2.47
CA GLY A 55 5.83 4.87 1.30
C GLY A 55 4.64 5.53 0.61
N TYR A 56 4.55 5.39 -0.72
CA TYR A 56 3.53 6.10 -1.50
C TYR A 56 2.08 5.68 -1.22
N ASN A 57 1.87 4.50 -0.62
CA ASN A 57 0.55 3.94 -0.29
C ASN A 57 0.44 3.40 1.15
N THR A 58 1.50 3.52 1.95
CA THR A 58 1.55 2.93 3.31
C THR A 58 0.61 3.61 4.30
N GLN A 59 0.16 4.85 4.04
CA GLN A 59 -0.89 5.51 4.81
C GLN A 59 -2.22 4.73 4.79
N ASP A 60 -2.56 4.10 3.66
CA ASP A 60 -3.78 3.28 3.55
C ASP A 60 -3.73 2.08 4.51
N ALA A 61 -2.62 1.36 4.54
CA ALA A 61 -2.42 0.23 5.45
C ALA A 61 -2.49 0.67 6.91
N LEU A 62 -1.83 1.78 7.26
CA LEU A 62 -1.86 2.36 8.60
C LEU A 62 -3.27 2.76 9.01
N LEU A 63 -4.00 3.51 8.17
CA LEU A 63 -5.38 3.92 8.42
C LEU A 63 -6.31 2.71 8.55
N ALA A 64 -6.18 1.72 7.66
CA ALA A 64 -6.93 0.47 7.76
C ALA A 64 -6.71 -0.25 9.10
N LEU A 65 -5.50 -0.22 9.62
CA LEU A 65 -5.14 -0.78 10.92
C LEU A 65 -5.58 0.10 12.11
N GLY A 66 -6.06 1.31 11.86
CA GLY A 66 -6.48 2.27 12.89
C GLY A 66 -5.32 3.07 13.48
N VAL A 67 -4.21 3.13 12.79
CA VAL A 67 -3.05 3.94 13.14
C VAL A 67 -3.03 5.17 12.22
N VAL A 68 -3.33 6.33 12.79
CA VAL A 68 -3.31 7.59 12.03
C VAL A 68 -1.87 8.12 11.99
N PRO A 69 -1.25 8.25 10.80
CA PRO A 69 0.10 8.78 10.68
C PRO A 69 0.19 10.23 11.13
N VAL A 70 1.31 10.63 11.74
CA VAL A 70 1.58 12.04 12.09
C VAL A 70 2.17 12.83 10.91
N GLY A 71 2.70 12.12 9.91
CA GLY A 71 3.17 12.67 8.66
C GLY A 71 2.98 11.70 7.52
N ILE A 72 2.65 12.20 6.34
CA ILE A 72 2.40 11.42 5.13
C ILE A 72 3.19 12.03 3.98
N ARG A 73 3.92 11.18 3.23
CA ARG A 73 4.51 11.59 1.97
C ARG A 73 3.44 11.56 0.87
N TYR A 74 3.26 12.71 0.23
CA TYR A 74 2.35 12.87 -0.90
C TYR A 74 2.93 12.16 -2.14
N TRP A 75 2.07 11.47 -2.86
CA TRP A 75 2.39 10.88 -4.16
C TRP A 75 1.79 11.70 -5.29
N TYR A 76 0.46 11.59 -5.48
CA TYR A 76 -0.31 12.34 -6.47
C TYR A 76 -1.80 12.38 -6.07
N GLY A 77 -2.62 13.09 -6.87
CA GLY A 77 -4.05 13.30 -6.60
C GLY A 77 -4.31 14.49 -5.68
N ASP A 78 -5.31 15.29 -5.97
CA ASP A 78 -5.62 16.51 -5.21
C ASP A 78 -6.62 16.22 -4.07
N TYR A 79 -6.20 15.36 -3.13
CA TYR A 79 -7.02 15.00 -1.98
C TYR A 79 -6.40 15.48 -0.67
N PRO A 80 -7.24 15.88 0.33
CA PRO A 80 -6.75 16.39 1.61
C PRO A 80 -5.74 15.44 2.27
N TYR A 81 -4.59 15.98 2.65
CA TYR A 81 -3.48 15.26 3.30
C TYR A 81 -2.90 14.09 2.50
N GLY A 82 -3.10 14.04 1.18
CA GLY A 82 -2.65 12.92 0.34
C GLY A 82 -3.38 11.61 0.63
N VAL A 83 -4.54 11.69 1.29
CA VAL A 83 -5.40 10.55 1.59
C VAL A 83 -6.55 10.52 0.60
N TRP A 84 -6.69 9.42 -0.11
CA TRP A 84 -7.68 9.27 -1.18
C TRP A 84 -9.09 8.98 -0.64
N PRO A 85 -10.17 9.13 -1.46
CA PRO A 85 -11.56 9.03 -1.00
C PRO A 85 -11.90 7.73 -0.27
N TRP A 86 -11.30 6.60 -0.64
CA TRP A 86 -11.53 5.30 0.02
C TRP A 86 -10.99 5.23 1.45
N ALA A 87 -10.13 6.16 1.86
CA ALA A 87 -9.48 6.18 3.17
C ALA A 87 -9.80 7.45 4.00
N GLN A 88 -10.48 8.46 3.42
CA GLN A 88 -10.75 9.75 4.08
C GLN A 88 -11.53 9.61 5.38
N ASP A 89 -12.54 8.74 5.44
CA ASP A 89 -13.35 8.54 6.64
C ASP A 89 -12.50 7.99 7.82
N LEU A 90 -11.46 7.20 7.50
CA LEU A 90 -10.55 6.65 8.51
C LEU A 90 -9.55 7.69 9.03
N LEU A 91 -9.27 8.74 8.26
CA LEU A 91 -8.46 9.86 8.70
C LEU A 91 -9.21 10.71 9.76
N GLY A 92 -10.53 10.81 9.66
CA GLY A 92 -11.40 11.57 10.57
C GLY A 92 -11.03 13.06 10.57
N THR A 93 -10.77 13.61 11.75
CA THR A 93 -10.38 15.04 11.93
C THR A 93 -8.86 15.23 12.02
N ALA A 94 -8.06 14.19 11.82
CA ALA A 94 -6.62 14.29 11.90
C ALA A 94 -6.04 15.10 10.74
N GLN A 95 -4.96 15.81 11.03
CA GLN A 95 -4.27 16.68 10.09
C GLN A 95 -2.77 16.31 10.07
N PRO A 96 -2.39 15.19 9.44
CA PRO A 96 -0.99 14.82 9.34
C PRO A 96 -0.20 15.85 8.54
N THR A 97 1.07 16.02 8.89
CA THR A 97 1.99 16.84 8.10
C THR A 97 2.20 16.22 6.73
N MET A 98 1.82 16.92 5.67
CA MET A 98 2.04 16.46 4.30
C MET A 98 3.44 16.84 3.83
N MET A 99 4.18 15.86 3.28
CA MET A 99 5.52 16.04 2.71
C MET A 99 5.43 15.79 1.20
N THR A 100 5.87 16.76 0.40
CA THR A 100 5.86 16.71 -1.06
C THR A 100 7.27 16.61 -1.62
N GLY A 101 7.45 15.86 -2.71
CA GLY A 101 8.73 15.70 -3.39
C GLY A 101 9.71 14.80 -2.62
N GLU A 102 10.95 15.26 -2.46
CA GLU A 102 11.99 14.55 -1.73
C GLU A 102 11.69 14.44 -0.24
N VAL A 103 12.24 13.41 0.42
CA VAL A 103 12.02 13.19 1.85
C VAL A 103 12.80 14.23 2.66
N SER A 104 12.07 15.09 3.36
CA SER A 104 12.68 16.05 4.28
C SER A 104 13.00 15.38 5.62
N ILE A 105 14.28 15.07 5.84
CA ILE A 105 14.80 14.50 7.09
C ILE A 105 14.45 15.40 8.29
N GLU A 106 14.57 16.72 8.11
CA GLU A 106 14.27 17.70 9.16
C GLU A 106 12.78 17.70 9.54
N THR A 107 11.89 17.62 8.54
CA THR A 107 10.44 17.49 8.80
C THR A 107 10.13 16.21 9.55
N VAL A 108 10.69 15.07 9.12
CA VAL A 108 10.50 13.80 9.81
C VAL A 108 10.98 13.86 11.26
N ALA A 109 12.17 14.43 11.52
CA ALA A 109 12.72 14.58 12.86
C ALA A 109 11.83 15.46 13.76
N SER A 110 11.26 16.54 13.22
CA SER A 110 10.37 17.46 13.96
C SER A 110 9.08 16.77 14.42
N LEU A 111 8.65 15.74 13.71
CA LEU A 111 7.47 14.93 14.04
C LEU A 111 7.71 13.94 15.18
N MET A 112 8.95 13.74 15.62
CA MET A 112 9.34 12.82 16.70
C MET A 112 8.65 11.44 16.60
N PRO A 113 8.78 10.73 15.48
CA PRO A 113 8.17 9.41 15.31
C PRO A 113 8.85 8.35 16.19
N ASP A 114 8.11 7.29 16.51
CA ASP A 114 8.67 6.05 17.05
C ASP A 114 8.79 4.94 15.97
N LEU A 115 8.27 5.22 14.77
CA LEU A 115 8.41 4.38 13.58
C LEU A 115 8.29 5.22 12.31
N ILE A 116 9.13 4.92 11.33
CA ILE A 116 9.01 5.43 9.96
C ILE A 116 8.70 4.25 9.05
N VAL A 117 7.54 4.25 8.39
CA VAL A 117 7.18 3.23 7.39
C VAL A 117 7.58 3.75 6.02
N ALA A 118 8.59 3.14 5.43
CA ALA A 118 9.21 3.56 4.18
C ALA A 118 9.21 2.46 3.09
N SER A 119 8.40 1.43 3.26
CA SER A 119 8.14 0.41 2.23
C SER A 119 7.58 1.06 0.98
N GLY A 120 8.10 0.71 -0.20
CA GLY A 120 7.67 1.33 -1.45
C GLY A 120 7.97 2.83 -1.60
N SER A 121 8.89 3.37 -0.81
CA SER A 121 9.25 4.80 -0.84
C SER A 121 10.31 5.16 -1.89
N GLY A 122 11.11 4.19 -2.32
CA GLY A 122 12.24 4.41 -3.20
C GLY A 122 13.39 5.20 -2.58
N ILE A 123 13.45 5.32 -1.24
CA ILE A 123 14.57 6.00 -0.57
C ILE A 123 15.89 5.27 -0.82
N SER A 124 16.97 6.05 -0.91
CA SER A 124 18.33 5.55 -1.03
C SER A 124 18.87 4.99 0.29
N GLY A 125 19.99 4.27 0.22
CA GLY A 125 20.70 3.80 1.43
C GLY A 125 21.17 4.93 2.33
N ASP A 126 21.56 6.07 1.77
CA ASP A 126 21.99 7.25 2.53
C ASP A 126 20.79 7.88 3.28
N GLU A 127 19.64 8.01 2.62
CA GLU A 127 18.40 8.48 3.26
C GLU A 127 17.95 7.52 4.35
N TYR A 128 17.98 6.19 4.10
CA TYR A 128 17.71 5.18 5.11
C TYR A 128 18.62 5.34 6.35
N ALA A 129 19.92 5.54 6.14
CA ALA A 129 20.87 5.71 7.24
C ALA A 129 20.59 6.98 8.06
N LEU A 130 20.21 8.09 7.42
CA LEU A 130 19.84 9.34 8.10
C LEU A 130 18.52 9.18 8.87
N LEU A 131 17.49 8.61 8.26
CA LEU A 131 16.19 8.36 8.88
C LEU A 131 16.31 7.41 10.09
N SER A 132 17.18 6.40 9.99
CA SER A 132 17.43 5.44 11.08
C SER A 132 18.08 6.07 12.32
N GLN A 133 18.63 7.29 12.22
CA GLN A 133 19.11 8.06 13.37
C GLN A 133 17.95 8.77 14.12
N ILE A 134 16.80 8.89 13.49
CA ILE A 134 15.60 9.54 14.06
C ILE A 134 14.71 8.49 14.74
N ALA A 135 14.37 7.42 14.01
CA ALA A 135 13.52 6.33 14.49
C ALA A 135 13.77 5.06 13.67
N PRO A 136 13.35 3.88 14.16
CA PRO A 136 13.36 2.66 13.34
C PRO A 136 12.63 2.86 12.01
N VAL A 137 13.24 2.37 10.90
CA VAL A 137 12.70 2.51 9.54
C VAL A 137 12.23 1.15 9.04
N LEU A 138 10.94 0.98 8.86
CA LEU A 138 10.34 -0.23 8.29
C LEU A 138 10.33 -0.14 6.76
N MET A 139 11.17 -0.96 6.13
CA MET A 139 11.22 -1.13 4.67
C MET A 139 10.44 -2.37 4.25
N GLN A 140 10.28 -2.58 2.95
CA GLN A 140 9.71 -3.81 2.40
C GLN A 140 10.57 -5.04 2.76
N ASP A 141 9.94 -6.21 2.70
CA ASP A 141 10.64 -7.49 2.86
C ASP A 141 11.70 -7.64 1.75
N PRO A 142 12.93 -8.09 2.08
CA PRO A 142 14.03 -8.21 1.10
C PRO A 142 13.76 -9.23 -0.01
N ALA A 143 12.76 -10.10 0.15
CA ALA A 143 12.30 -11.01 -0.90
C ALA A 143 11.56 -10.30 -2.05
N HIS A 144 11.21 -9.02 -1.88
CA HIS A 144 10.45 -8.24 -2.85
C HIS A 144 11.23 -6.99 -3.30
N SER A 145 11.03 -6.61 -4.57
CA SER A 145 11.52 -5.33 -5.09
C SER A 145 10.83 -4.16 -4.39
N THR A 146 11.38 -2.95 -4.53
CA THR A 146 10.91 -1.74 -3.85
C THR A 146 9.39 -1.52 -4.00
N TYR A 147 8.85 -1.76 -5.19
CA TYR A 147 7.42 -1.57 -5.48
C TYR A 147 6.66 -2.89 -5.68
N GLY A 148 7.29 -4.03 -5.34
CA GLY A 148 6.77 -5.36 -5.62
C GLY A 148 6.25 -6.14 -4.41
N SER A 149 6.12 -5.54 -3.23
CA SER A 149 5.53 -6.21 -2.07
C SER A 149 4.06 -6.56 -2.31
N PRO A 150 3.62 -7.82 -2.07
CA PRO A 150 2.20 -8.13 -2.03
C PRO A 150 1.49 -7.33 -0.93
N TRP A 151 0.27 -6.89 -1.23
CA TRP A 151 -0.51 -6.04 -0.33
C TRP A 151 -0.75 -6.67 1.06
N ASP A 152 -0.94 -7.98 1.11
CA ASP A 152 -1.15 -8.71 2.37
C ASP A 152 0.14 -8.91 3.16
N VAL A 153 1.28 -9.07 2.49
CA VAL A 153 2.61 -9.10 3.11
C VAL A 153 2.93 -7.74 3.73
N GLU A 154 2.69 -6.67 2.98
CA GLU A 154 2.87 -5.29 3.44
C GLU A 154 2.00 -5.00 4.68
N LEU A 155 0.69 -5.32 4.60
CA LEU A 155 -0.25 -5.10 5.69
C LEU A 155 0.15 -5.86 6.96
N ARG A 156 0.56 -7.14 6.85
CA ARG A 156 1.05 -7.92 8.00
C ARG A 156 2.29 -7.33 8.62
N ARG A 157 3.20 -6.85 7.79
CA ARG A 157 4.47 -6.28 8.22
C ARG A 157 4.24 -4.99 9.03
N ILE A 158 3.39 -4.10 8.54
CA ILE A 158 2.98 -2.87 9.24
C ILE A 158 2.19 -3.22 10.50
N ALA A 159 1.27 -4.17 10.43
CA ALA A 159 0.47 -4.61 11.58
C ALA A 159 1.33 -5.13 12.73
N ARG A 160 2.33 -5.97 12.43
CA ARG A 160 3.27 -6.46 13.42
C ARG A 160 4.08 -5.32 14.05
N ALA A 161 4.47 -4.32 13.26
CA ALA A 161 5.19 -3.15 13.76
C ALA A 161 4.33 -2.24 14.64
N THR A 162 3.01 -2.29 14.50
CA THR A 162 2.04 -1.45 15.23
C THR A 162 1.21 -2.21 16.27
N GLY A 163 1.38 -3.54 16.38
CA GLY A 163 0.64 -4.42 17.32
C GLY A 163 -0.83 -4.54 16.96
N THR A 164 -1.14 -4.71 15.67
CA THR A 164 -2.50 -4.76 15.13
C THR A 164 -2.74 -6.00 14.24
N GLU A 165 -2.00 -7.09 14.50
CA GLU A 165 -1.96 -8.31 13.68
C GLU A 165 -3.34 -8.94 13.51
N ASP A 166 -4.13 -9.04 14.57
CA ASP A 166 -5.48 -9.60 14.50
C ASP A 166 -6.40 -8.81 13.56
N LYS A 167 -6.21 -7.48 13.50
CA LYS A 167 -6.97 -6.63 12.59
C LYS A 167 -6.53 -6.85 11.15
N ALA A 168 -5.23 -6.97 10.91
CA ALA A 168 -4.70 -7.26 9.58
C ALA A 168 -5.24 -8.58 9.03
N GLU A 169 -5.23 -9.65 9.82
CA GLU A 169 -5.71 -10.96 9.35
C GLU A 169 -7.21 -10.94 9.02
N ARG A 170 -8.03 -10.18 9.78
CA ARG A 170 -9.46 -10.00 9.44
C ARG A 170 -9.62 -9.26 8.11
N LEU A 171 -8.93 -8.15 7.91
CA LEU A 171 -8.98 -7.38 6.67
C LEU A 171 -8.50 -8.18 5.45
N ILE A 172 -7.45 -8.98 5.63
CA ILE A 172 -6.91 -9.86 4.59
C ILE A 172 -7.95 -10.94 4.23
N ALA A 173 -8.55 -11.57 5.22
CA ALA A 173 -9.56 -12.60 5.00
C ALA A 173 -10.80 -12.02 4.27
N GLU A 174 -11.24 -10.82 4.67
CA GLU A 174 -12.36 -10.12 4.05
C GLU A 174 -12.08 -9.80 2.57
N LEU A 175 -10.95 -9.20 2.25
CA LEU A 175 -10.61 -8.87 0.86
C LEU A 175 -10.42 -10.13 0.00
N ARG A 176 -9.77 -11.16 0.52
CA ARG A 176 -9.64 -12.45 -0.19
C ARG A 176 -10.99 -13.10 -0.45
N SER A 177 -11.93 -12.99 0.49
CA SER A 177 -13.30 -13.47 0.30
C SER A 177 -14.00 -12.73 -0.83
N ARG A 178 -13.80 -11.41 -0.96
CA ARG A 178 -14.35 -10.62 -2.07
C ARG A 178 -13.80 -11.04 -3.43
N PHE A 179 -12.49 -11.25 -3.54
CA PHE A 179 -11.89 -11.78 -4.77
C PHE A 179 -12.41 -13.18 -5.11
N THR A 180 -12.62 -14.02 -4.10
CA THR A 180 -13.21 -15.35 -4.31
C THR A 180 -14.64 -15.24 -4.82
N ALA A 181 -15.47 -14.43 -4.19
CA ALA A 181 -16.85 -14.19 -4.61
C ALA A 181 -16.93 -13.64 -6.05
N PHE A 182 -16.01 -12.74 -6.43
CA PHE A 182 -15.92 -12.25 -7.81
C PHE A 182 -15.63 -13.38 -8.81
N ARG A 183 -14.64 -14.24 -8.52
CA ARG A 183 -14.31 -15.37 -9.40
C ARG A 183 -15.46 -16.39 -9.50
N GLU A 184 -16.19 -16.60 -8.42
CA GLU A 184 -17.36 -17.48 -8.38
C GLU A 184 -18.55 -16.91 -9.16
N ALA A 185 -18.71 -15.58 -9.16
CA ALA A 185 -19.75 -14.90 -9.93
C ALA A 185 -19.46 -14.87 -11.42
N HIS A 186 -18.17 -14.93 -11.82
CA HIS A 186 -17.73 -14.78 -13.20
C HIS A 186 -16.83 -15.94 -13.66
N PRO A 187 -17.30 -17.20 -13.61
CA PRO A 187 -16.46 -18.37 -13.94
C PRO A 187 -15.94 -18.35 -15.39
N ASP A 188 -16.67 -17.75 -16.32
CA ASP A 188 -16.31 -17.64 -17.74
C ASP A 188 -15.16 -16.64 -17.99
N TRP A 189 -14.78 -15.83 -17.01
CA TRP A 189 -13.65 -14.92 -17.11
C TRP A 189 -12.34 -15.56 -16.65
N LEU A 190 -12.41 -16.66 -15.91
CA LEU A 190 -11.23 -17.34 -15.39
C LEU A 190 -10.30 -17.79 -16.52
N GLY A 191 -9.04 -17.37 -16.44
CA GLY A 191 -8.02 -17.69 -17.42
C GLY A 191 -8.11 -16.89 -18.73
N ARG A 192 -9.07 -15.99 -18.91
CA ARG A 192 -9.00 -14.98 -19.98
C ARG A 192 -7.79 -14.07 -19.77
N SER A 193 -7.25 -13.54 -20.86
CA SER A 193 -6.14 -12.60 -20.79
C SER A 193 -6.63 -11.19 -20.43
N ALA A 194 -5.89 -10.52 -19.52
CA ALA A 194 -6.14 -9.12 -19.20
C ALA A 194 -4.82 -8.39 -18.96
N VAL A 195 -4.81 -7.08 -19.24
CA VAL A 195 -3.65 -6.22 -19.05
C VAL A 195 -4.05 -4.82 -18.65
N CYS A 196 -3.31 -4.22 -17.73
CA CYS A 196 -3.34 -2.79 -17.46
C CYS A 196 -2.25 -2.12 -18.30
N ALA A 197 -2.63 -1.20 -19.18
CA ALA A 197 -1.74 -0.44 -20.04
C ALA A 197 -1.85 1.06 -19.77
N TRP A 198 -0.82 1.79 -20.17
CA TRP A 198 -0.78 3.25 -20.06
C TRP A 198 -0.22 3.88 -21.34
N HIS A 199 -0.56 5.15 -21.57
CA HIS A 199 0.06 5.97 -22.61
C HIS A 199 0.27 7.37 -22.07
N ASP A 200 1.51 7.81 -22.08
CA ASP A 200 1.91 9.14 -21.66
C ASP A 200 3.17 9.60 -22.38
N GLY A 201 3.23 10.90 -22.71
CA GLY A 201 4.39 11.52 -23.35
C GLY A 201 4.81 10.86 -24.67
N GLY A 202 3.86 10.27 -25.42
CA GLY A 202 4.13 9.54 -26.66
C GLY A 202 4.70 8.12 -26.45
N GLN A 203 4.78 7.65 -25.22
CA GLN A 203 5.18 6.29 -24.86
C GLN A 203 3.98 5.46 -24.43
N THR A 204 3.96 4.21 -24.84
CA THR A 204 2.96 3.24 -24.38
C THR A 204 3.67 2.14 -23.61
N GLY A 205 3.07 1.68 -22.54
CA GLY A 205 3.59 0.57 -21.75
C GLY A 205 2.50 -0.24 -21.09
N ALA A 206 2.92 -1.32 -20.44
CA ALA A 206 2.02 -2.20 -19.71
C ALA A 206 2.62 -2.54 -18.34
N PHE A 207 1.75 -2.67 -17.35
CA PHE A 207 2.11 -3.09 -16.00
C PHE A 207 2.15 -4.61 -15.92
N MET A 208 3.20 -5.14 -15.32
CA MET A 208 3.51 -6.57 -15.30
C MET A 208 4.09 -7.04 -13.97
N GLY A 209 4.26 -8.35 -13.88
CA GLY A 209 5.02 -8.96 -12.78
C GLY A 209 4.47 -8.65 -11.40
N GLY A 210 5.28 -8.01 -10.57
CA GLY A 210 4.92 -7.63 -9.20
C GLY A 210 4.10 -6.36 -9.04
N ASP A 211 3.73 -5.69 -10.13
CA ASP A 211 2.93 -4.46 -10.08
C ASP A 211 1.55 -4.67 -9.48
N THR A 212 1.06 -3.70 -8.71
CA THR A 212 -0.24 -3.76 -8.02
C THR A 212 -1.41 -3.93 -8.98
N ARG A 213 -1.38 -3.28 -10.15
CA ARG A 213 -2.43 -3.33 -11.18
C ARG A 213 -2.47 -4.69 -11.87
N ALA A 214 -1.31 -5.25 -12.20
CA ALA A 214 -1.21 -6.59 -12.77
C ALA A 214 -1.67 -7.66 -11.77
N ARG A 215 -1.29 -7.53 -10.50
CA ARG A 215 -1.74 -8.43 -9.42
C ARG A 215 -3.24 -8.33 -9.17
N PHE A 216 -3.83 -7.14 -9.23
CA PHE A 216 -5.27 -6.97 -9.09
C PHE A 216 -6.01 -7.82 -10.14
N LEU A 217 -5.63 -7.73 -11.42
CA LEU A 217 -6.23 -8.56 -12.46
C LEU A 217 -6.02 -10.08 -12.22
N ALA A 218 -4.85 -10.46 -11.72
CA ALA A 218 -4.58 -11.86 -11.35
C ALA A 218 -5.45 -12.34 -10.18
N GLU A 219 -5.70 -11.50 -9.16
CA GLU A 219 -6.64 -11.81 -8.06
C GLU A 219 -8.07 -12.01 -8.57
N LEU A 220 -8.46 -11.35 -9.65
CA LEU A 220 -9.74 -11.54 -10.32
C LEU A 220 -9.80 -12.84 -11.17
N GLY A 221 -8.68 -13.53 -11.35
CA GLY A 221 -8.59 -14.77 -12.12
C GLY A 221 -8.16 -14.63 -13.58
N PHE A 222 -7.78 -13.41 -14.00
CA PHE A 222 -7.20 -13.17 -15.32
C PHE A 222 -5.73 -13.59 -15.37
N ARG A 223 -5.22 -13.84 -16.58
CA ARG A 223 -3.80 -14.07 -16.85
C ARG A 223 -3.23 -12.94 -17.71
N SER A 224 -1.96 -12.66 -17.59
CA SER A 224 -1.27 -11.76 -18.53
C SER A 224 -1.22 -12.36 -19.94
N PRO A 225 -1.31 -11.54 -21.00
CA PRO A 225 -1.05 -12.01 -22.38
C PRO A 225 0.32 -12.67 -22.49
N GLU A 226 0.42 -13.79 -23.22
CA GLU A 226 1.65 -14.58 -23.34
C GLU A 226 2.81 -13.75 -23.90
N ARG A 227 2.57 -13.01 -25.00
CA ARG A 227 3.58 -12.13 -25.61
C ARG A 227 4.12 -11.08 -24.65
N LEU A 228 3.28 -10.59 -23.74
CA LEU A 228 3.69 -9.62 -22.75
C LEU A 228 4.63 -10.24 -21.70
N THR A 229 4.39 -11.50 -21.30
CA THR A 229 5.22 -12.20 -20.31
C THR A 229 6.63 -12.50 -20.79
N GLU A 230 6.86 -12.50 -22.12
CA GLU A 230 8.19 -12.69 -22.74
C GLU A 230 9.01 -11.37 -22.80
N MET A 231 8.39 -10.24 -22.53
CA MET A 231 9.05 -8.94 -22.61
C MET A 231 9.91 -8.66 -21.39
N GLN A 232 10.95 -7.84 -21.59
CA GLN A 232 11.82 -7.42 -20.50
C GLN A 232 11.08 -6.47 -19.56
N LEU A 233 11.14 -6.77 -18.24
CA LEU A 233 10.67 -5.86 -17.20
C LEU A 233 11.65 -4.69 -17.04
N ILE A 234 11.09 -3.49 -16.97
CA ILE A 234 11.76 -2.27 -16.58
C ILE A 234 11.40 -2.02 -15.11
N ASP A 235 12.40 -1.74 -14.27
CA ASP A 235 12.25 -1.53 -12.82
C ASP A 235 11.49 -2.63 -12.07
N GLY A 236 11.32 -3.79 -12.70
CA GLY A 236 10.67 -4.96 -12.11
C GLY A 236 9.15 -4.94 -12.12
N PHE A 237 8.49 -3.92 -12.74
CA PHE A 237 7.03 -3.80 -12.66
C PHE A 237 6.32 -3.35 -13.95
N TYR A 238 7.02 -2.89 -14.99
CA TYR A 238 6.40 -2.50 -16.26
C TYR A 238 7.28 -2.85 -17.45
N THR A 239 6.72 -2.70 -18.67
CA THR A 239 7.47 -2.75 -19.92
C THR A 239 7.03 -1.63 -20.86
N SER A 240 7.90 -1.23 -21.79
CA SER A 240 7.59 -0.28 -22.83
C SER A 240 7.29 -1.01 -24.14
N LEU A 241 6.33 -0.52 -24.89
CA LEU A 241 5.91 -1.05 -26.17
C LEU A 241 6.44 -0.18 -27.33
N SER A 242 6.68 -0.82 -28.47
CA SER A 242 6.92 -0.05 -29.70
C SER A 242 5.67 0.73 -30.09
N PRO A 243 5.77 2.02 -30.44
CA PRO A 243 4.63 2.78 -30.92
C PRO A 243 4.03 2.21 -32.23
N GLU A 244 4.77 1.34 -32.94
CA GLU A 244 4.35 0.70 -34.18
C GLU A 244 3.74 -0.70 -33.94
N ASP A 245 3.85 -1.27 -32.72
CA ASP A 245 3.32 -2.60 -32.37
C ASP A 245 2.77 -2.64 -30.94
N LEU A 246 1.46 -2.51 -30.82
CA LEU A 246 0.74 -2.70 -29.54
C LEU A 246 0.20 -4.12 -29.36
N SER A 247 0.48 -5.06 -30.28
CA SER A 247 -0.03 -6.41 -30.19
C SER A 247 0.31 -7.19 -28.89
N PRO A 248 1.39 -6.88 -28.15
CA PRO A 248 1.62 -7.51 -26.85
C PRO A 248 0.54 -7.24 -25.80
N ILE A 249 -0.21 -6.12 -25.92
CA ILE A 249 -1.33 -5.79 -25.02
C ILE A 249 -2.70 -6.16 -25.61
N ASP A 250 -2.77 -6.85 -26.74
CA ASP A 250 -4.04 -7.31 -27.29
C ASP A 250 -4.57 -8.51 -26.48
N ALA A 251 -5.33 -8.19 -25.45
CA ALA A 251 -5.89 -9.12 -24.49
C ALA A 251 -7.41 -9.31 -24.67
N ASP A 252 -7.99 -10.25 -23.94
CA ASP A 252 -9.45 -10.38 -23.85
C ASP A 252 -10.07 -9.22 -23.09
N LEU A 253 -9.31 -8.56 -22.21
CA LEU A 253 -9.67 -7.31 -21.50
C LEU A 253 -8.47 -6.37 -21.50
N LEU A 254 -8.63 -5.17 -22.01
CA LEU A 254 -7.62 -4.11 -21.98
C LEU A 254 -8.08 -2.98 -21.05
N VAL A 255 -7.34 -2.75 -19.99
CA VAL A 255 -7.62 -1.70 -19.00
C VAL A 255 -6.62 -0.57 -19.18
N TRP A 256 -7.07 0.57 -19.63
CA TRP A 256 -6.25 1.77 -19.78
C TRP A 256 -6.17 2.53 -18.45
N ILE A 257 -4.96 2.75 -17.97
CA ILE A 257 -4.67 3.48 -16.74
C ILE A 257 -4.27 4.90 -17.08
N SER A 258 -4.99 5.88 -16.55
CA SER A 258 -4.68 7.29 -16.73
C SER A 258 -4.68 8.02 -15.40
N SER A 259 -3.49 8.30 -14.86
CA SER A 259 -3.34 9.06 -13.62
C SER A 259 -3.55 10.58 -13.83
N GLU A 260 -3.54 11.06 -15.07
CA GLU A 260 -3.63 12.47 -15.46
C GLU A 260 -4.73 12.73 -16.49
N GLU A 261 -5.75 11.87 -16.53
CA GLU A 261 -6.88 11.99 -17.45
C GLU A 261 -6.50 12.10 -18.93
N ARG A 262 -5.50 11.32 -19.36
CA ARG A 262 -4.95 11.32 -20.73
C ARG A 262 -5.79 10.52 -21.73
N ALA A 263 -7.12 10.58 -21.59
CA ALA A 263 -8.04 9.85 -22.46
C ALA A 263 -7.89 10.23 -23.93
N ALA A 264 -7.73 11.51 -24.20
CA ALA A 264 -7.58 12.02 -25.57
C ALA A 264 -6.33 11.47 -26.28
N ASP A 265 -5.22 11.32 -25.56
CA ASP A 265 -3.97 10.78 -26.08
C ASP A 265 -4.14 9.30 -26.44
N ILE A 266 -4.80 8.52 -25.56
CA ILE A 266 -5.12 7.11 -25.80
C ILE A 266 -6.08 6.97 -26.99
N ALA A 267 -7.13 7.79 -27.08
CA ALA A 267 -8.06 7.80 -28.19
C ALA A 267 -7.36 8.09 -29.53
N GLY A 268 -6.33 8.93 -29.51
CA GLY A 268 -5.51 9.30 -30.65
C GLY A 268 -4.52 8.23 -31.13
N LEU A 269 -4.28 7.18 -30.38
CA LEU A 269 -3.34 6.12 -30.73
C LEU A 269 -3.80 5.33 -31.98
N ALA A 270 -3.12 5.54 -33.11
CA ALA A 270 -3.46 4.88 -34.37
C ALA A 270 -3.41 3.35 -34.24
N MET A 271 -2.38 2.82 -33.60
CA MET A 271 -2.19 1.36 -33.44
C MET A 271 -3.20 0.72 -32.48
N ARG A 272 -3.86 1.46 -31.60
CA ARG A 272 -4.96 0.97 -30.76
C ARG A 272 -6.07 0.35 -31.63
N ARG A 273 -6.38 0.96 -32.79
CA ARG A 273 -7.43 0.48 -33.71
C ARG A 273 -7.13 -0.88 -34.37
N THR A 274 -5.90 -1.36 -34.28
CA THR A 274 -5.49 -2.68 -34.79
C THR A 274 -5.72 -3.80 -33.77
N LEU A 275 -6.02 -3.46 -32.52
CA LEU A 275 -6.24 -4.42 -31.45
C LEU A 275 -7.65 -5.04 -31.56
N ARG A 276 -7.77 -6.33 -31.27
CA ARG A 276 -9.07 -7.00 -31.13
C ARG A 276 -9.86 -6.41 -29.98
N ALA A 277 -9.18 -6.06 -28.87
CA ALA A 277 -9.82 -5.40 -27.75
C ALA A 277 -10.58 -4.14 -28.17
N TYR A 278 -10.05 -3.34 -29.12
CA TYR A 278 -10.75 -2.20 -29.70
C TYR A 278 -11.96 -2.62 -30.55
N SER A 279 -11.76 -3.53 -31.53
CA SER A 279 -12.81 -3.91 -32.47
C SER A 279 -13.94 -4.73 -31.84
N GLU A 280 -13.68 -5.35 -30.69
CA GLU A 280 -14.61 -6.18 -29.94
C GLU A 280 -15.17 -5.49 -28.69
N GLY A 281 -14.95 -4.17 -28.52
CA GLY A 281 -15.51 -3.39 -27.41
C GLY A 281 -14.98 -3.74 -26.01
N ARG A 282 -13.75 -4.31 -25.94
CA ARG A 282 -13.21 -4.89 -24.69
C ARG A 282 -12.19 -4.00 -23.99
N GLU A 283 -12.43 -2.69 -24.02
CA GLU A 283 -11.59 -1.71 -23.37
C GLU A 283 -12.31 -1.05 -22.19
N VAL A 284 -11.65 -1.03 -21.05
CA VAL A 284 -12.06 -0.29 -19.86
C VAL A 284 -11.09 0.87 -19.65
N PHE A 285 -11.60 2.05 -19.35
CA PHE A 285 -10.77 3.22 -19.10
C PHE A 285 -10.84 3.64 -17.63
N CYS A 286 -9.71 3.61 -16.95
CA CYS A 286 -9.61 4.11 -15.59
C CYS A 286 -9.24 5.59 -15.59
N ASN A 287 -10.15 6.45 -15.14
CA ASN A 287 -9.85 7.84 -14.83
C ASN A 287 -8.89 7.93 -13.64
N GLU A 288 -8.49 9.15 -13.25
CA GLU A 288 -7.56 9.38 -12.14
C GLU A 288 -7.95 8.62 -10.87
N LEU A 289 -9.24 8.62 -10.49
CA LEU A 289 -9.71 7.97 -9.27
C LEU A 289 -9.55 6.44 -9.31
N LEU A 290 -9.94 5.79 -10.41
CA LEU A 290 -9.78 4.35 -10.58
C LEU A 290 -8.31 3.96 -10.79
N ALA A 291 -7.57 4.74 -11.57
CA ALA A 291 -6.13 4.58 -11.75
C ALA A 291 -5.40 4.67 -10.41
N GLY A 292 -5.79 5.62 -9.57
CA GLY A 292 -5.30 5.76 -8.19
C GLY A 292 -5.59 4.52 -7.35
N ALA A 293 -6.83 4.03 -7.36
CA ALA A 293 -7.21 2.86 -6.57
C ALA A 293 -6.41 1.61 -6.94
N LEU A 294 -6.17 1.38 -8.23
CA LEU A 294 -5.33 0.28 -8.72
C LEU A 294 -3.84 0.49 -8.43
N SER A 295 -3.35 1.75 -8.50
CA SER A 295 -1.96 2.10 -8.23
C SER A 295 -1.60 1.96 -6.75
N PHE A 296 -2.51 2.35 -5.85
CA PHE A 296 -2.34 2.14 -4.42
C PHE A 296 -2.35 0.65 -4.06
N GLY A 297 -3.22 -0.14 -4.68
CA GLY A 297 -3.25 -1.60 -4.49
C GLY A 297 -3.33 -2.01 -3.02
N SER A 298 -4.00 -1.21 -2.20
CA SER A 298 -4.11 -1.41 -0.74
C SER A 298 -5.35 -2.20 -0.36
N VAL A 299 -5.41 -2.64 0.89
CA VAL A 299 -6.59 -3.28 1.47
C VAL A 299 -7.83 -2.39 1.47
N LEU A 300 -7.67 -1.07 1.32
CA LEU A 300 -8.77 -0.09 1.20
C LEU A 300 -9.11 0.23 -0.26
N SER A 301 -8.09 0.43 -1.09
CA SER A 301 -8.29 0.85 -2.47
C SER A 301 -8.79 -0.27 -3.39
N MET A 302 -8.35 -1.51 -3.16
CA MET A 302 -8.77 -2.64 -4.00
C MET A 302 -10.27 -2.96 -3.90
N PRO A 303 -10.92 -2.98 -2.72
CA PRO A 303 -12.39 -3.09 -2.66
C PRO A 303 -13.11 -1.98 -3.42
N PHE A 304 -12.60 -0.74 -3.31
CA PHE A 304 -13.14 0.41 -4.01
C PHE A 304 -13.01 0.26 -5.54
N ALA A 305 -11.87 -0.23 -6.03
CA ALA A 305 -11.66 -0.52 -7.44
C ALA A 305 -12.58 -1.65 -7.92
N LEU A 306 -12.70 -2.72 -7.15
CA LEU A 306 -13.52 -3.88 -7.48
C LEU A 306 -14.98 -3.49 -7.71
N ASP A 307 -15.59 -2.75 -6.77
CA ASP A 307 -16.99 -2.32 -6.85
C ASP A 307 -17.31 -1.49 -8.11
N ARG A 308 -16.31 -0.77 -8.62
CA ARG A 308 -16.47 0.11 -9.78
C ARG A 308 -16.08 -0.54 -11.10
N LEU A 309 -15.13 -1.46 -11.07
CA LEU A 309 -14.63 -2.12 -12.28
C LEU A 309 -15.47 -3.35 -12.66
N GLU A 310 -16.10 -4.01 -11.70
CA GLU A 310 -16.91 -5.20 -12.00
C GLU A 310 -17.97 -4.95 -13.08
N PRO A 311 -18.84 -3.91 -13.01
CA PRO A 311 -19.81 -3.62 -14.06
C PRO A 311 -19.17 -3.22 -15.40
N GLU A 312 -18.03 -2.53 -15.38
CA GLU A 312 -17.29 -2.15 -16.58
C GLU A 312 -16.69 -3.37 -17.29
N ILE A 313 -16.09 -4.28 -16.50
CA ILE A 313 -15.54 -5.54 -17.00
C ILE A 313 -16.67 -6.41 -17.55
N ALA A 314 -17.84 -6.44 -16.88
CA ALA A 314 -19.00 -7.19 -17.35
C ALA A 314 -19.48 -6.68 -18.70
N ALA A 315 -19.56 -5.36 -18.90
CA ALA A 315 -19.93 -4.78 -20.19
C ALA A 315 -18.88 -5.09 -21.28
N ALA A 316 -17.58 -5.03 -20.92
CA ALA A 316 -16.50 -5.32 -21.87
C ALA A 316 -16.38 -6.81 -22.26
N LEU A 317 -16.91 -7.73 -21.46
CA LEU A 317 -16.74 -9.17 -21.64
C LEU A 317 -18.05 -9.94 -21.93
N ASP A 318 -19.15 -9.25 -22.22
CA ASP A 318 -20.45 -9.87 -22.53
C ASP A 318 -20.51 -10.54 -23.91
N GLY A 319 -19.53 -10.25 -24.77
CA GLY A 319 -19.40 -10.83 -26.11
C GLY A 319 -20.14 -10.07 -27.20
N ASP A 320 -20.75 -8.93 -26.89
CA ASP A 320 -21.38 -8.04 -27.84
C ASP A 320 -20.53 -6.78 -28.05
N PRO A 321 -19.90 -6.58 -29.23
CA PRO A 321 -19.08 -5.39 -29.50
C PRO A 321 -19.85 -4.06 -29.46
N GLU A 322 -21.17 -4.11 -29.56
CA GLU A 322 -22.04 -2.93 -29.48
C GLU A 322 -22.38 -2.53 -28.04
N THR A 323 -22.05 -3.38 -27.07
CA THR A 323 -22.26 -3.05 -25.66
C THR A 323 -21.35 -1.90 -25.24
N VAL A 324 -21.96 -0.88 -24.68
CA VAL A 324 -21.27 0.32 -24.27
C VAL A 324 -20.57 0.10 -22.93
N VAL A 325 -19.24 0.24 -22.89
CA VAL A 325 -18.46 0.32 -21.65
C VAL A 325 -18.50 1.78 -21.17
N PRO A 326 -19.19 2.09 -20.05
CA PRO A 326 -19.46 3.47 -19.65
C PRO A 326 -18.20 4.32 -19.45
N THR A 327 -17.16 3.77 -18.84
CA THR A 327 -15.88 4.47 -18.62
C THR A 327 -15.17 4.78 -19.93
N ALA A 328 -15.22 3.90 -20.90
CA ALA A 328 -14.58 4.11 -22.20
C ALA A 328 -15.32 5.20 -23.01
N VAL A 329 -16.66 5.24 -22.94
CA VAL A 329 -17.45 6.32 -23.57
C VAL A 329 -17.21 7.66 -22.89
N ALA A 330 -17.22 7.69 -21.56
CA ALA A 330 -16.92 8.90 -20.79
C ALA A 330 -15.51 9.46 -21.12
N ALA A 331 -14.57 8.58 -21.46
CA ALA A 331 -13.22 8.93 -21.89
C ALA A 331 -13.12 9.34 -23.36
N GLY A 332 -14.22 9.26 -24.14
CA GLY A 332 -14.21 9.58 -25.60
C GLY A 332 -13.50 8.54 -26.46
N LEU A 333 -13.37 7.30 -25.96
CA LEU A 333 -12.68 6.22 -26.68
C LEU A 333 -13.51 5.65 -27.83
N TYR A 334 -14.82 5.83 -27.80
CA TYR A 334 -15.78 5.49 -28.86
C TYR A 334 -16.40 6.77 -29.41
N GLN A 335 -16.09 7.13 -30.64
CA GLN A 335 -16.77 8.13 -31.46
C GLN A 335 -17.14 7.51 -32.79
#